data_c18448e37e226542f00614b9b89a69e2
#
_entry.id   c18448e37e226542f00614b9b89a69e2
#
_cell.length_a   1.000
_cell.length_b   1.000
_cell.length_c   1.000
_cell.angle_alpha   90.00
_cell.angle_beta   90.00
_cell.angle_gamma   90.00
#
_symmetry.space_group_name_H-M   'P 1'
#
loop_
_entity.id
_entity.type
_entity.pdbx_description
1 polymer ?
#
loop_
_entity_poly.entity_id
_entity_poly.type
_entity_poly.pdbx_seq_one_letter_code
_entity_poly.pdbx_strand_id
1 'polypeptide(L)'
;MVIDGSKGVEAQTRKLFKVCVMRHIPIFTFINKMDRDANDTFDLLDEIEKELGIATCPVNWPIGSGKNFKGVYDRNTKEVMTFSDTLKGTKEGTEKHIAADDSALIEEIGQDAYDKLMEEIELLDGASAEFDMDLVTKGQLSPVFFGSALTNFGVETFLQHFLKMTYSPLPRKADIGEIDPFDEHFSAFVFKIQANMNKAHRDRIAFMRICSGKFTAGMEVTHVQGGNKKIKLSQPQQMMAQERHIVDEAYAGDIIGVFDPGIFSIGDTLTTAKPFQFEGIPTFAPEHFARVRQVDTMKRKQFMKGMQQIAQEGAIQIFQEYNMGMEEVIVGVVGVLQFDVLKYRLENEYNVEIRMDNLPYEHIRWIENEEIDMDKLVGTSDMKKIQDLKGRPLLLFVNAWSVGMVLDRNEGLVLSEFGRE
;
A
#
# COMPACT_ATOMS: atom_id res chain seq x y z
N MET A 1 8.44 1.92 -5.00
CA MET A 1 7.82 0.87 -5.85
C MET A 1 8.84 -0.25 -6.06
N VAL A 2 8.44 -1.51 -5.94
CA VAL A 2 9.33 -2.66 -6.16
C VAL A 2 8.81 -3.45 -7.36
N ILE A 3 9.66 -3.70 -8.35
CA ILE A 3 9.33 -4.43 -9.57
C ILE A 3 10.18 -5.69 -9.63
N ASP A 4 9.58 -6.81 -10.01
CA ASP A 4 10.29 -8.07 -10.28
C ASP A 4 10.97 -7.99 -11.65
N GLY A 5 12.31 -8.03 -11.70
CA GLY A 5 13.07 -7.91 -12.95
C GLY A 5 12.74 -8.98 -14.00
N SER A 6 12.20 -10.12 -13.60
CA SER A 6 11.80 -11.19 -14.52
C SER A 6 10.37 -11.07 -15.04
N LYS A 7 9.53 -10.22 -14.40
CA LYS A 7 8.09 -10.11 -14.69
C LYS A 7 7.66 -8.74 -15.20
N GLY A 8 8.44 -7.69 -14.88
CA GLY A 8 8.08 -6.32 -15.20
C GLY A 8 6.90 -5.77 -14.38
N VAL A 9 6.07 -4.95 -14.99
CA VAL A 9 4.94 -4.26 -14.35
C VAL A 9 3.71 -5.19 -14.24
N GLU A 10 3.43 -5.65 -13.03
CA GLU A 10 2.29 -6.54 -12.75
C GLU A 10 1.00 -5.74 -12.47
N ALA A 11 -0.16 -6.40 -12.57
CA ALA A 11 -1.47 -5.77 -12.37
C ALA A 11 -1.60 -5.07 -11.01
N GLN A 12 -1.05 -5.67 -9.95
CA GLN A 12 -1.06 -5.07 -8.61
C GLN A 12 -0.21 -3.81 -8.53
N THR A 13 0.92 -3.76 -9.25
CA THR A 13 1.77 -2.57 -9.36
C THR A 13 0.99 -1.41 -9.96
N ARG A 14 0.25 -1.64 -11.06
CA ARG A 14 -0.59 -0.61 -11.71
C ARG A 14 -1.64 -0.01 -10.77
N LYS A 15 -2.29 -0.87 -9.96
CA LYS A 15 -3.31 -0.42 -8.99
C LYS A 15 -2.72 0.46 -7.90
N LEU A 16 -1.63 0.01 -7.28
CA LEU A 16 -0.98 0.75 -6.21
C LEU A 16 -0.35 2.04 -6.72
N PHE A 17 0.21 2.02 -7.93
CA PHE A 17 0.73 3.21 -8.59
C PHE A 17 -0.33 4.29 -8.76
N LYS A 18 -1.55 3.94 -9.24
CA LYS A 18 -2.66 4.89 -9.39
C LYS A 18 -2.97 5.60 -8.07
N VAL A 19 -2.94 4.89 -6.94
CA VAL A 19 -3.17 5.49 -5.61
C VAL A 19 -2.05 6.46 -5.23
N CYS A 20 -0.79 6.11 -5.51
CA CYS A 20 0.33 7.02 -5.27
C CYS A 20 0.19 8.31 -6.09
N VAL A 21 -0.16 8.20 -7.37
CA VAL A 21 -0.39 9.35 -8.25
C VAL A 21 -1.53 10.24 -7.74
N MET A 22 -2.67 9.65 -7.36
CA MET A 22 -3.81 10.39 -6.79
C MET A 22 -3.42 11.19 -5.54
N ARG A 23 -2.41 10.76 -4.82
CA ARG A 23 -1.92 11.38 -3.58
C ARG A 23 -0.65 12.20 -3.78
N HIS A 24 -0.18 12.36 -5.01
CA HIS A 24 1.08 13.04 -5.33
C HIS A 24 2.27 12.53 -4.49
N ILE A 25 2.33 11.21 -4.28
CA ILE A 25 3.40 10.58 -3.51
C ILE A 25 4.61 10.39 -4.43
N PRO A 26 5.80 10.94 -4.10
CA PRO A 26 7.04 10.67 -4.82
C PRO A 26 7.34 9.17 -4.88
N ILE A 27 7.76 8.67 -6.03
CA ILE A 27 7.97 7.25 -6.25
C ILE A 27 9.43 6.99 -6.61
N PHE A 28 10.08 6.13 -5.82
CA PHE A 28 11.37 5.54 -6.11
C PHE A 28 11.15 4.10 -6.57
N THR A 29 11.77 3.69 -7.65
CA THR A 29 11.61 2.35 -8.21
C THR A 29 12.83 1.50 -7.89
N PHE A 30 12.61 0.29 -7.35
CA PHE A 30 13.64 -0.71 -7.15
C PHE A 30 13.31 -1.95 -7.99
N ILE A 31 14.12 -2.22 -9.02
CA ILE A 31 14.01 -3.42 -9.85
C ILE A 31 14.78 -4.53 -9.16
N ASN A 32 14.02 -5.44 -8.57
CA ASN A 32 14.49 -6.50 -7.69
C ASN A 32 14.72 -7.81 -8.44
N LYS A 33 15.44 -8.71 -7.81
CA LYS A 33 15.73 -10.08 -8.27
C LYS A 33 16.69 -10.15 -9.45
N MET A 34 17.63 -9.21 -9.54
CA MET A 34 18.70 -9.26 -10.56
C MET A 34 19.65 -10.49 -10.40
N ASP A 35 19.57 -11.18 -9.25
CA ASP A 35 20.20 -12.49 -9.01
C ASP A 35 19.55 -13.65 -9.80
N ARG A 36 18.47 -13.40 -10.52
CA ARG A 36 17.80 -14.31 -11.43
C ARG A 36 17.82 -13.79 -12.84
N ASP A 37 17.53 -14.65 -13.82
CA ASP A 37 17.37 -14.21 -15.21
C ASP A 37 16.26 -13.17 -15.27
N ALA A 38 16.63 -11.94 -15.57
CA ALA A 38 15.76 -10.79 -15.69
C ALA A 38 15.52 -10.44 -17.16
N ASN A 39 14.44 -9.71 -17.41
CA ASN A 39 14.19 -9.08 -18.71
C ASN A 39 15.31 -8.05 -19.00
N ASP A 40 15.43 -7.65 -20.27
CA ASP A 40 16.36 -6.59 -20.64
C ASP A 40 16.11 -5.31 -19.83
N THR A 41 17.18 -4.67 -19.39
CA THR A 41 17.11 -3.52 -18.49
C THR A 41 16.48 -2.28 -19.15
N PHE A 42 16.74 -2.06 -20.43
CA PHE A 42 16.12 -0.97 -21.19
C PHE A 42 14.63 -1.26 -21.44
N ASP A 43 14.28 -2.51 -21.76
CA ASP A 43 12.88 -2.92 -21.93
C ASP A 43 12.08 -2.72 -20.64
N LEU A 44 12.68 -3.00 -19.46
CA LEU A 44 12.04 -2.77 -18.17
C LEU A 44 11.78 -1.29 -17.90
N LEU A 45 12.71 -0.40 -18.24
CA LEU A 45 12.50 1.04 -18.13
C LEU A 45 11.38 1.52 -19.05
N ASP A 46 11.42 1.09 -20.32
CA ASP A 46 10.42 1.43 -21.33
C ASP A 46 9.02 0.92 -20.95
N GLU A 47 8.91 -0.29 -20.37
CA GLU A 47 7.66 -0.82 -19.84
C GLU A 47 7.11 0.04 -18.69
N ILE A 48 7.97 0.45 -17.74
CA ILE A 48 7.58 1.33 -16.64
C ILE A 48 7.02 2.65 -17.17
N GLU A 49 7.71 3.27 -18.11
CA GLU A 49 7.30 4.55 -18.71
C GLU A 49 5.99 4.44 -19.48
N LYS A 50 5.83 3.40 -20.30
CA LYS A 50 4.63 3.18 -21.10
C LYS A 50 3.41 2.79 -20.26
N GLU A 51 3.60 1.87 -19.32
CA GLU A 51 2.50 1.30 -18.54
C GLU A 51 2.03 2.22 -17.40
N LEU A 52 2.95 2.98 -16.81
CA LEU A 52 2.66 3.82 -15.66
C LEU A 52 2.60 5.32 -16.00
N GLY A 53 3.18 5.74 -17.13
CA GLY A 53 3.19 7.14 -17.54
C GLY A 53 4.09 8.03 -16.66
N ILE A 54 5.15 7.45 -16.07
CA ILE A 54 6.14 8.17 -15.26
C ILE A 54 7.52 8.02 -15.92
N ALA A 55 8.25 9.12 -16.11
CA ALA A 55 9.61 9.06 -16.63
C ALA A 55 10.55 8.36 -15.65
N THR A 56 11.58 7.70 -16.16
CA THR A 56 12.57 6.98 -15.36
C THR A 56 13.95 7.64 -15.42
N CYS A 57 14.64 7.65 -14.27
CA CYS A 57 16.03 8.09 -14.15
C CYS A 57 16.84 7.02 -13.43
N PRO A 58 17.56 6.14 -14.14
CA PRO A 58 18.43 5.15 -13.51
C PRO A 58 19.55 5.81 -12.73
N VAL A 59 19.62 5.51 -11.42
CA VAL A 59 20.66 6.00 -10.51
C VAL A 59 21.84 5.02 -10.46
N ASN A 60 21.55 3.74 -10.50
CA ASN A 60 22.56 2.70 -10.71
C ASN A 60 22.21 1.84 -11.92
N TRP A 61 23.18 1.06 -12.39
CA TRP A 61 23.01 0.16 -13.52
C TRP A 61 23.57 -1.24 -13.22
N PRO A 62 22.85 -2.33 -13.51
CA PRO A 62 23.30 -3.68 -13.20
C PRO A 62 24.32 -4.18 -14.21
N ILE A 63 25.30 -4.93 -13.74
CA ILE A 63 26.29 -5.61 -14.57
C ILE A 63 25.87 -7.05 -14.73
N GLY A 64 25.11 -7.31 -15.80
CA GLY A 64 24.50 -8.60 -16.05
C GLY A 64 23.27 -8.93 -15.19
N SER A 65 22.76 -10.15 -15.32
CA SER A 65 21.66 -10.69 -14.53
C SER A 65 21.83 -12.18 -14.29
N GLY A 66 21.07 -12.74 -13.34
CA GLY A 66 21.12 -14.16 -13.00
C GLY A 66 22.50 -14.58 -12.51
N LYS A 67 23.02 -15.65 -13.07
CA LYS A 67 24.37 -16.16 -12.74
C LYS A 67 25.51 -15.24 -13.18
N ASN A 68 25.22 -14.35 -14.12
CA ASN A 68 26.18 -13.36 -14.64
C ASN A 68 26.08 -12.01 -13.95
N PHE A 69 25.26 -11.89 -12.92
CA PHE A 69 25.13 -10.67 -12.13
C PHE A 69 26.38 -10.45 -11.29
N LYS A 70 27.20 -9.46 -11.66
CA LYS A 70 28.52 -9.21 -11.06
C LYS A 70 28.54 -8.02 -10.12
N GLY A 71 27.56 -7.12 -10.23
CA GLY A 71 27.52 -5.91 -9.42
C GLY A 71 26.59 -4.84 -9.98
N VAL A 72 26.67 -3.67 -9.42
CA VAL A 72 25.96 -2.48 -9.89
C VAL A 72 26.94 -1.31 -10.06
N TYR A 73 26.76 -0.55 -11.12
CA TYR A 73 27.47 0.70 -11.38
C TYR A 73 26.65 1.87 -10.85
N ASP A 74 27.20 2.68 -9.96
CA ASP A 74 26.57 3.91 -9.48
C ASP A 74 26.93 5.07 -10.44
N ARG A 75 25.93 5.66 -11.07
CA ARG A 75 26.11 6.74 -12.06
C ARG A 75 26.56 8.05 -11.44
N ASN A 76 26.27 8.26 -10.13
CA ASN A 76 26.65 9.49 -9.43
C ASN A 76 28.11 9.47 -9.00
N THR A 77 28.57 8.36 -8.41
CA THR A 77 29.95 8.20 -7.94
C THR A 77 30.89 7.70 -9.03
N LYS A 78 30.34 7.11 -10.11
CA LYS A 78 31.08 6.42 -11.18
C LYS A 78 31.92 5.25 -10.66
N GLU A 79 31.41 4.57 -9.65
CA GLU A 79 32.02 3.40 -9.05
C GLU A 79 31.16 2.16 -9.31
N VAL A 80 31.84 1.02 -9.44
CA VAL A 80 31.20 -0.29 -9.51
C VAL A 80 31.31 -0.93 -8.12
N MET A 81 30.17 -1.35 -7.62
CA MET A 81 30.07 -2.17 -6.42
C MET A 81 29.96 -3.63 -6.80
N THR A 82 31.00 -4.42 -6.50
CA THR A 82 30.99 -5.87 -6.65
C THR A 82 30.86 -6.52 -5.28
N PHE A 83 30.34 -7.74 -5.26
CA PHE A 83 30.11 -8.46 -4.03
C PHE A 83 30.78 -9.84 -4.12
N SER A 84 31.59 -10.18 -3.15
CA SER A 84 32.07 -11.54 -3.02
C SER A 84 30.93 -12.48 -2.59
N ASP A 85 30.94 -13.72 -3.10
CA ASP A 85 29.95 -14.76 -2.83
C ASP A 85 29.49 -14.77 -1.37
N THR A 86 28.28 -14.23 -1.15
CA THR A 86 27.63 -14.31 0.15
C THR A 86 26.63 -15.45 0.16
N LEU A 87 26.81 -16.38 1.05
CA LEU A 87 25.87 -17.41 1.39
C LEU A 87 24.54 -16.77 1.84
N LYS A 88 23.60 -16.57 0.88
CA LYS A 88 22.17 -16.31 1.10
C LYS A 88 21.84 -15.36 2.27
N GLY A 89 22.30 -14.10 2.21
CA GLY A 89 21.81 -13.03 3.09
C GLY A 89 22.15 -13.12 4.58
N THR A 90 23.00 -14.05 5.00
CA THR A 90 23.30 -14.32 6.43
C THR A 90 24.66 -13.81 6.90
N LYS A 91 25.49 -13.29 6.03
CA LYS A 91 26.77 -12.63 6.38
C LYS A 91 26.92 -11.34 5.62
N GLU A 92 27.45 -10.32 6.27
CA GLU A 92 27.95 -9.11 5.62
C GLU A 92 28.97 -9.53 4.55
N GLY A 93 28.57 -9.40 3.28
CA GLY A 93 29.50 -9.56 2.17
C GLY A 93 30.48 -8.40 2.18
N THR A 94 31.72 -8.64 1.85
CA THR A 94 32.68 -7.55 1.65
C THR A 94 32.33 -6.90 0.32
N GLU A 95 31.74 -5.71 0.39
CA GLU A 95 31.58 -4.85 -0.80
C GLU A 95 32.91 -4.32 -1.23
N LYS A 96 33.21 -4.41 -2.52
CA LYS A 96 34.35 -3.76 -3.12
C LYS A 96 33.84 -2.62 -4.00
N HIS A 97 34.35 -1.43 -3.78
CA HIS A 97 34.13 -0.24 -4.59
C HIS A 97 35.31 -0.05 -5.51
N ILE A 98 35.10 -0.09 -6.80
CA ILE A 98 36.14 0.05 -7.82
C ILE A 98 35.69 1.17 -8.77
N ALA A 99 36.57 2.18 -8.98
CA ALA A 99 36.27 3.23 -9.94
C ALA A 99 36.13 2.65 -11.36
N ALA A 100 35.20 3.18 -12.14
CA ALA A 100 34.92 2.62 -13.46
C ALA A 100 36.09 2.74 -14.45
N ASP A 101 37.00 3.67 -14.23
CA ASP A 101 38.22 3.88 -15.02
C ASP A 101 39.44 3.12 -14.47
N ASP A 102 39.30 2.38 -13.37
CA ASP A 102 40.37 1.56 -12.80
C ASP A 102 40.48 0.22 -13.57
N SER A 103 41.71 -0.10 -13.98
CA SER A 103 42.02 -1.38 -14.66
C SER A 103 41.68 -2.60 -13.78
N ALA A 104 41.66 -2.47 -12.47
CA ALA A 104 41.25 -3.51 -11.54
C ALA A 104 39.80 -3.94 -11.76
N LEU A 105 38.94 -3.08 -12.30
CA LEU A 105 37.56 -3.42 -12.62
C LEU A 105 37.47 -4.49 -13.70
N ILE A 106 38.31 -4.38 -14.75
CA ILE A 106 38.37 -5.38 -15.84
C ILE A 106 38.83 -6.74 -15.32
N GLU A 107 39.75 -6.76 -14.35
CA GLU A 107 40.20 -8.01 -13.70
C GLU A 107 39.08 -8.64 -12.86
N GLU A 108 38.24 -7.83 -12.22
CA GLU A 108 37.14 -8.31 -11.36
C GLU A 108 35.92 -8.80 -12.16
N ILE A 109 35.46 -8.02 -13.17
CA ILE A 109 34.25 -8.34 -13.91
C ILE A 109 34.49 -9.01 -15.28
N GLY A 110 35.70 -8.93 -15.82
CA GLY A 110 36.09 -9.41 -17.15
C GLY A 110 35.83 -8.40 -18.28
N GLN A 111 36.62 -8.47 -19.36
CA GLN A 111 36.60 -7.52 -20.46
C GLN A 111 35.23 -7.38 -21.11
N ASP A 112 34.57 -8.52 -21.45
CA ASP A 112 33.27 -8.50 -22.14
C ASP A 112 32.20 -7.78 -21.33
N ALA A 113 32.18 -7.98 -19.99
CA ALA A 113 31.21 -7.33 -19.12
C ALA A 113 31.52 -5.83 -18.95
N TYR A 114 32.79 -5.47 -18.96
CA TYR A 114 33.24 -4.08 -18.90
C TYR A 114 32.83 -3.33 -20.18
N ASP A 115 33.14 -3.89 -21.34
CA ASP A 115 32.83 -3.26 -22.63
C ASP A 115 31.33 -3.07 -22.80
N LYS A 116 30.52 -4.08 -22.43
CA LYS A 116 29.09 -3.99 -22.44
C LYS A 116 28.56 -2.92 -21.48
N LEU A 117 29.10 -2.86 -20.26
CA LEU A 117 28.71 -1.83 -19.28
C LEU A 117 28.95 -0.43 -19.84
N MET A 118 30.13 -0.19 -20.42
CA MET A 118 30.50 1.14 -20.94
C MET A 118 29.61 1.55 -22.11
N GLU A 119 29.27 0.61 -23.02
CA GLU A 119 28.33 0.84 -24.12
C GLU A 119 26.91 1.17 -23.57
N GLU A 120 26.42 0.43 -22.60
CA GLU A 120 25.11 0.68 -21.98
C GLU A 120 25.06 2.02 -21.25
N ILE A 121 26.14 2.44 -20.56
CA ILE A 121 26.22 3.73 -19.88
C ILE A 121 26.24 4.89 -20.91
N GLU A 122 26.95 4.76 -22.01
CA GLU A 122 26.92 5.77 -23.09
C GLU A 122 25.52 5.95 -23.67
N LEU A 123 24.79 4.84 -23.88
CA LEU A 123 23.40 4.88 -24.33
C LEU A 123 22.49 5.54 -23.28
N LEU A 124 22.66 5.22 -22.00
CA LEU A 124 21.87 5.81 -20.91
C LEU A 124 22.11 7.32 -20.79
N ASP A 125 23.35 7.77 -20.89
CA ASP A 125 23.70 9.20 -20.80
C ASP A 125 23.12 10.01 -21.96
N GLY A 126 22.87 9.34 -23.11
CA GLY A 126 22.24 9.96 -24.27
C GLY A 126 20.68 9.90 -24.27
N ALA A 127 20.08 8.94 -23.59
CA ALA A 127 18.65 8.62 -23.73
C ALA A 127 17.83 8.75 -22.44
N SER A 128 18.43 8.62 -21.25
CA SER A 128 17.69 8.70 -19.99
C SER A 128 17.41 10.15 -19.56
N ALA A 129 16.29 10.35 -18.85
CA ALA A 129 16.01 11.63 -18.22
C ALA A 129 17.11 11.98 -17.19
N GLU A 130 17.50 13.26 -17.15
CA GLU A 130 18.36 13.76 -16.09
C GLU A 130 17.60 13.77 -14.75
N PHE A 131 18.35 13.57 -13.68
CA PHE A 131 17.77 13.62 -12.34
C PHE A 131 17.31 15.05 -12.00
N ASP A 132 16.01 15.18 -11.73
CA ASP A 132 15.38 16.43 -11.33
C ASP A 132 14.48 16.16 -10.12
N MET A 133 14.85 16.77 -8.99
CA MET A 133 14.15 16.56 -7.73
C MET A 133 12.73 17.16 -7.71
N ASP A 134 12.50 18.25 -8.43
CA ASP A 134 11.17 18.84 -8.55
C ASP A 134 10.21 17.93 -9.33
N LEU A 135 10.72 17.26 -10.37
CA LEU A 135 9.94 16.26 -11.11
C LEU A 135 9.66 15.01 -10.26
N VAL A 136 10.63 14.57 -9.45
CA VAL A 136 10.44 13.45 -8.50
C VAL A 136 9.35 13.80 -7.49
N THR A 137 9.39 15.01 -6.92
CA THR A 137 8.40 15.46 -5.92
C THR A 137 6.99 15.55 -6.51
N LYS A 138 6.89 15.95 -7.78
CA LYS A 138 5.61 16.02 -8.51
C LYS A 138 5.11 14.64 -8.97
N GLY A 139 5.87 13.57 -8.75
CA GLY A 139 5.53 12.22 -9.22
C GLY A 139 5.62 12.05 -10.73
N GLN A 140 6.43 12.88 -11.42
CA GLN A 140 6.61 12.85 -12.87
C GLN A 140 7.89 12.10 -13.29
N LEU A 141 8.85 11.97 -12.36
CA LEU A 141 10.11 11.25 -12.55
C LEU A 141 10.32 10.26 -11.41
N SER A 142 10.73 9.04 -11.71
CA SER A 142 11.09 8.02 -10.72
C SER A 142 12.58 7.71 -10.80
N PRO A 143 13.37 7.94 -9.74
CA PRO A 143 14.71 7.39 -9.62
C PRO A 143 14.63 5.86 -9.60
N VAL A 144 15.39 5.18 -10.47
CA VAL A 144 15.38 3.73 -10.63
C VAL A 144 16.69 3.12 -10.12
N PHE A 145 16.54 2.06 -9.33
CA PHE A 145 17.63 1.27 -8.78
C PHE A 145 17.45 -0.18 -9.16
N PHE A 146 18.55 -0.85 -9.45
CA PHE A 146 18.61 -2.27 -9.72
C PHE A 146 19.33 -3.00 -8.60
N GLY A 147 18.87 -4.20 -8.26
CA GLY A 147 19.51 -4.99 -7.22
C GLY A 147 18.79 -6.30 -6.92
N SER A 148 19.18 -6.92 -5.81
CA SER A 148 18.54 -8.12 -5.26
C SER A 148 18.42 -8.01 -3.74
N ALA A 149 17.19 -7.91 -3.26
CA ALA A 149 16.92 -7.89 -1.83
C ALA A 149 17.27 -9.22 -1.14
N LEU A 150 17.22 -10.35 -1.86
CA LEU A 150 17.55 -11.66 -1.32
C LEU A 150 19.03 -11.78 -0.96
N THR A 151 19.89 -11.20 -1.78
CA THR A 151 21.35 -11.23 -1.62
C THR A 151 21.92 -9.94 -1.04
N ASN A 152 21.06 -8.97 -0.72
CA ASN A 152 21.39 -7.59 -0.28
C ASN A 152 22.17 -6.77 -1.33
N PHE A 153 22.18 -7.18 -2.59
CA PHE A 153 22.84 -6.45 -3.67
C PHE A 153 22.15 -5.12 -3.98
N GLY A 154 22.89 -4.02 -3.92
CA GLY A 154 22.40 -2.69 -4.26
C GLY A 154 21.38 -2.11 -3.27
N VAL A 155 21.06 -2.82 -2.17
CA VAL A 155 20.10 -2.34 -1.18
C VAL A 155 20.69 -1.22 -0.34
N GLU A 156 21.95 -1.33 0.08
CA GLU A 156 22.62 -0.27 0.84
C GLU A 156 22.75 1.01 0.01
N THR A 157 23.21 0.88 -1.24
CA THR A 157 23.30 2.01 -2.18
C THR A 157 21.94 2.68 -2.37
N PHE A 158 20.88 1.89 -2.58
CA PHE A 158 19.52 2.40 -2.65
C PHE A 158 19.16 3.22 -1.40
N LEU A 159 19.41 2.68 -0.21
CA LEU A 159 19.09 3.37 1.05
C LEU A 159 19.89 4.65 1.23
N GLN A 160 21.17 4.67 0.87
CA GLN A 160 22.01 5.87 0.95
C GLN A 160 21.51 6.98 0.03
N HIS A 161 21.15 6.64 -1.21
CA HIS A 161 20.54 7.59 -2.14
C HIS A 161 19.15 8.01 -1.70
N PHE A 162 18.33 7.08 -1.24
CA PHE A 162 16.99 7.34 -0.72
C PHE A 162 17.02 8.38 0.41
N LEU A 163 17.92 8.23 1.37
CA LEU A 163 18.07 9.20 2.48
C LEU A 163 18.45 10.61 1.99
N LYS A 164 19.20 10.73 0.90
CA LYS A 164 19.59 12.03 0.33
C LYS A 164 18.49 12.65 -0.53
N MET A 165 17.62 11.82 -1.11
CA MET A 165 16.57 12.22 -2.05
C MET A 165 15.18 12.35 -1.40
N THR A 166 15.01 11.95 -0.13
CA THR A 166 13.73 12.07 0.56
C THR A 166 13.55 13.44 1.20
N TYR A 167 12.30 13.87 1.22
CA TYR A 167 11.89 15.10 1.90
C TYR A 167 11.30 14.81 3.28
N SER A 168 11.17 15.87 4.06
CA SER A 168 10.29 15.88 5.22
C SER A 168 8.86 15.50 4.82
N PRO A 169 8.04 14.99 5.74
CA PRO A 169 6.65 14.67 5.44
C PRO A 169 5.93 15.84 4.79
N LEU A 170 5.13 15.54 3.76
CA LEU A 170 4.31 16.55 3.08
C LEU A 170 3.09 16.92 3.93
N PRO A 171 2.54 18.15 3.77
CA PRO A 171 1.29 18.55 4.36
C PRO A 171 0.16 17.58 3.99
N ARG A 172 -0.77 17.35 4.93
CA ARG A 172 -1.91 16.48 4.71
C ARG A 172 -3.20 17.28 4.68
N LYS A 173 -4.05 16.97 3.70
CA LYS A 173 -5.37 17.60 3.55
C LYS A 173 -6.32 17.19 4.66
N ALA A 174 -7.08 18.17 5.13
CA ALA A 174 -8.14 18.05 6.11
C ALA A 174 -9.34 18.93 5.69
N ASP A 175 -10.46 18.80 6.39
CA ASP A 175 -11.67 19.61 6.17
C ASP A 175 -11.46 21.13 6.37
N ILE A 176 -10.42 21.50 7.12
CA ILE A 176 -10.04 22.91 7.39
C ILE A 176 -8.90 23.41 6.48
N GLY A 177 -8.42 22.62 5.54
CA GLY A 177 -7.27 22.91 4.69
C GLY A 177 -6.11 21.97 4.91
N GLU A 178 -4.91 22.35 4.49
CA GLU A 178 -3.70 21.51 4.65
C GLU A 178 -3.09 21.70 6.04
N ILE A 179 -2.75 20.60 6.67
CA ILE A 179 -2.05 20.57 7.97
C ILE A 179 -0.56 20.42 7.71
N ASP A 180 0.20 21.44 8.14
CA ASP A 180 1.66 21.45 8.02
C ASP A 180 2.29 20.48 9.04
N PRO A 181 3.21 19.60 8.61
CA PRO A 181 3.91 18.70 9.54
C PRO A 181 4.74 19.43 10.60
N PHE A 182 5.11 20.68 10.37
CA PHE A 182 5.83 21.53 11.33
C PHE A 182 4.92 22.32 12.30
N ASP A 183 3.58 22.15 12.20
CA ASP A 183 2.67 22.72 13.21
C ASP A 183 2.99 22.16 14.60
N GLU A 184 2.97 23.02 15.62
CA GLU A 184 3.29 22.62 17.01
C GLU A 184 2.24 21.68 17.63
N HIS A 185 1.00 21.74 17.14
CA HIS A 185 -0.08 20.90 17.63
C HIS A 185 0.06 19.48 17.10
N PHE A 186 -0.02 18.51 18.02
CA PHE A 186 -0.05 17.11 17.62
C PHE A 186 -1.32 16.80 16.82
N SER A 187 -1.13 16.15 15.70
CA SER A 187 -2.21 15.48 14.97
C SER A 187 -1.75 14.16 14.35
N ALA A 188 -2.64 13.21 14.32
CA ALA A 188 -2.41 11.89 13.74
C ALA A 188 -3.70 11.30 13.17
N PHE A 189 -3.58 10.36 12.25
CA PHE A 189 -4.71 9.57 11.79
C PHE A 189 -4.44 8.08 11.87
N VAL A 190 -5.49 7.32 12.19
CA VAL A 190 -5.47 5.87 12.25
C VAL A 190 -5.58 5.30 10.84
N PHE A 191 -4.58 4.54 10.40
CA PHE A 191 -4.58 3.95 9.06
C PHE A 191 -4.69 2.42 9.07
N LYS A 192 -4.46 1.79 10.23
CA LYS A 192 -4.53 0.34 10.38
C LYS A 192 -4.96 -0.03 11.80
N ILE A 193 -5.79 -1.06 11.90
CA ILE A 193 -6.11 -1.70 13.17
C ILE A 193 -5.69 -3.15 13.06
N GLN A 194 -5.07 -3.67 14.11
CA GLN A 194 -4.69 -5.08 14.19
C GLN A 194 -5.12 -5.65 15.54
N ALA A 195 -5.92 -6.72 15.48
CA ALA A 195 -6.40 -7.41 16.67
C ALA A 195 -5.81 -8.83 16.77
N ASN A 196 -5.85 -9.39 17.98
CA ASN A 196 -5.52 -10.80 18.25
C ASN A 196 -4.11 -11.23 17.80
N MET A 197 -3.11 -10.35 17.89
CA MET A 197 -1.72 -10.70 17.59
C MET A 197 -1.17 -11.79 18.52
N ASN A 198 -1.67 -11.83 19.75
CA ASN A 198 -1.37 -12.89 20.70
C ASN A 198 -2.68 -13.63 21.07
N LYS A 199 -2.74 -14.94 20.78
CA LYS A 199 -3.91 -15.78 21.11
C LYS A 199 -4.25 -15.80 22.62
N ALA A 200 -3.27 -15.56 23.48
CA ALA A 200 -3.42 -15.53 24.93
C ALA A 200 -3.99 -14.20 25.44
N HIS A 201 -3.81 -13.12 24.69
CA HIS A 201 -4.29 -11.79 25.05
C HIS A 201 -5.07 -11.23 23.86
N ARG A 202 -6.30 -10.77 24.10
CA ARG A 202 -7.11 -10.10 23.08
C ARG A 202 -6.62 -8.66 22.89
N ASP A 203 -5.39 -8.52 22.43
CA ASP A 203 -4.78 -7.22 22.19
C ASP A 203 -5.29 -6.65 20.88
N ARG A 204 -5.69 -5.40 20.92
CA ARG A 204 -6.04 -4.62 19.74
C ARG A 204 -5.15 -3.37 19.73
N ILE A 205 -4.47 -3.13 18.61
CA ILE A 205 -3.56 -2.02 18.41
C ILE A 205 -4.08 -1.20 17.23
N ALA A 206 -4.20 0.12 17.45
CA ALA A 206 -4.43 1.09 16.41
C ALA A 206 -3.09 1.69 15.98
N PHE A 207 -2.73 1.51 14.71
CA PHE A 207 -1.56 2.13 14.11
C PHE A 207 -1.97 3.48 13.53
N MET A 208 -1.22 4.51 13.93
CA MET A 208 -1.46 5.86 13.47
C MET A 208 -0.19 6.48 12.92
N ARG A 209 -0.34 7.29 11.88
CA ARG A 209 0.70 8.15 11.37
C ARG A 209 0.56 9.54 12.00
N ILE A 210 1.64 10.04 12.56
CA ILE A 210 1.71 11.41 13.06
C ILE A 210 1.83 12.33 11.85
N CYS A 211 0.94 13.33 11.77
CA CYS A 211 0.89 14.29 10.68
C CYS A 211 1.48 15.64 11.06
N SER A 212 1.40 16.03 12.32
CA SER A 212 2.00 17.28 12.83
C SER A 212 2.36 17.16 14.30
N GLY A 213 3.24 18.04 14.76
CA GLY A 213 3.65 18.18 16.13
C GLY A 213 4.44 17.00 16.68
N LYS A 214 4.49 16.92 17.99
CA LYS A 214 5.23 15.93 18.75
C LYS A 214 4.29 15.05 19.58
N PHE A 215 4.42 13.75 19.45
CA PHE A 215 3.82 12.77 20.33
C PHE A 215 4.68 12.62 21.61
N THR A 216 4.03 12.54 22.77
CA THR A 216 4.65 12.12 24.02
C THR A 216 3.81 11.05 24.70
N ALA A 217 4.46 10.06 25.30
CA ALA A 217 3.75 8.94 25.95
C ALA A 217 2.79 9.45 27.02
N GLY A 218 1.54 8.97 26.95
CA GLY A 218 0.50 9.33 27.89
C GLY A 218 -0.15 10.70 27.67
N MET A 219 0.11 11.38 26.55
CA MET A 219 -0.58 12.62 26.20
C MET A 219 -2.08 12.43 26.04
N GLU A 220 -2.84 13.50 26.30
CA GLU A 220 -4.27 13.54 26.08
C GLU A 220 -4.55 14.20 24.73
N VAL A 221 -5.40 13.56 23.93
CA VAL A 221 -5.79 14.04 22.61
C VAL A 221 -7.31 13.99 22.46
N THR A 222 -7.84 14.74 21.51
CA THR A 222 -9.24 14.69 21.12
C THR A 222 -9.41 13.64 20.03
N HIS A 223 -10.28 12.65 20.23
CA HIS A 223 -10.72 11.70 19.21
C HIS A 223 -11.93 12.30 18.48
N VAL A 224 -11.72 12.78 17.27
CA VAL A 224 -12.69 13.63 16.57
C VAL A 224 -13.93 12.83 16.18
N GLN A 225 -13.79 11.71 15.46
CA GLN A 225 -14.92 10.85 15.06
C GLN A 225 -15.57 10.13 16.25
N GLY A 226 -14.90 10.03 17.39
CA GLY A 226 -15.44 9.52 18.64
C GLY A 226 -16.33 10.54 19.40
N GLY A 227 -16.80 11.57 18.73
CA GLY A 227 -17.63 12.64 19.31
C GLY A 227 -16.81 13.68 20.08
N ASN A 228 -15.61 13.99 19.60
CA ASN A 228 -14.68 14.96 20.21
C ASN A 228 -14.31 14.63 21.66
N LYS A 229 -14.29 13.34 22.01
CA LYS A 229 -13.91 12.90 23.35
C LYS A 229 -12.41 13.00 23.56
N LYS A 230 -12.02 13.47 24.74
CA LYS A 230 -10.62 13.41 25.16
C LYS A 230 -10.26 12.02 25.61
N ILE A 231 -9.17 11.52 25.08
CA ILE A 231 -8.62 10.20 25.38
C ILE A 231 -7.14 10.30 25.67
N LYS A 232 -6.64 9.41 26.52
CA LYS A 232 -5.22 9.31 26.82
C LYS A 232 -4.60 8.23 25.95
N LEU A 233 -3.56 8.56 25.19
CA LEU A 233 -2.81 7.60 24.41
C LEU A 233 -1.86 6.82 25.32
N SER A 234 -2.19 5.55 25.55
CA SER A 234 -1.44 4.69 26.47
C SER A 234 -0.67 3.61 25.71
N GLN A 235 0.44 3.17 26.29
CA GLN A 235 1.29 2.09 25.79
C GLN A 235 1.69 2.25 24.32
N PRO A 236 2.29 3.40 23.94
CA PRO A 236 2.74 3.61 22.58
C PRO A 236 3.86 2.63 22.26
N GLN A 237 3.74 1.95 21.13
CA GLN A 237 4.66 0.94 20.67
C GLN A 237 5.08 1.27 19.24
N GLN A 238 6.38 1.17 18.98
CA GLN A 238 6.90 1.10 17.64
C GLN A 238 7.24 -0.36 17.34
N MET A 239 6.79 -0.84 16.19
CA MET A 239 7.08 -2.21 15.79
C MET A 239 8.28 -2.22 14.84
N MET A 240 9.28 -2.99 15.20
CA MET A 240 10.44 -3.28 14.37
C MET A 240 10.48 -4.79 14.13
N ALA A 241 9.99 -5.22 12.98
CA ALA A 241 9.72 -6.62 12.64
C ALA A 241 8.78 -7.29 13.67
N GLN A 242 9.28 -8.23 14.48
CA GLN A 242 8.50 -8.92 15.53
C GLN A 242 8.67 -8.29 16.93
N GLU A 243 9.60 -7.36 17.08
CA GLU A 243 9.90 -6.73 18.35
C GLU A 243 9.04 -5.47 18.55
N ARG A 244 8.62 -5.26 19.81
CA ARG A 244 7.84 -4.10 20.23
C ARG A 244 8.72 -3.25 21.14
N HIS A 245 8.97 -2.03 20.72
CA HIS A 245 9.67 -1.04 21.55
C HIS A 245 8.69 -0.01 22.07
N ILE A 246 8.76 0.31 23.34
CA ILE A 246 8.00 1.43 23.92
C ILE A 246 8.64 2.71 23.40
N VAL A 247 7.80 3.64 22.93
CA VAL A 247 8.25 4.92 22.38
C VAL A 247 7.76 6.03 23.30
N ASP A 248 8.70 6.79 23.83
CA ASP A 248 8.37 7.93 24.70
C ASP A 248 7.99 9.16 23.87
N GLU A 249 8.64 9.36 22.73
CA GLU A 249 8.48 10.51 21.85
C GLU A 249 8.47 10.07 20.37
N ALA A 250 7.65 10.71 19.54
CA ALA A 250 7.61 10.54 18.09
C ALA A 250 7.18 11.84 17.41
N TYR A 251 7.51 12.00 16.13
CA TYR A 251 7.34 13.24 15.39
C TYR A 251 6.53 13.04 14.11
N ALA A 252 6.17 14.13 13.45
CA ALA A 252 5.48 14.09 12.16
C ALA A 252 6.21 13.20 11.16
N GLY A 253 5.48 12.28 10.54
CA GLY A 253 6.02 11.23 9.65
C GLY A 253 6.19 9.87 10.32
N ASP A 254 6.35 9.82 11.65
CA ASP A 254 6.48 8.56 12.38
C ASP A 254 5.16 7.79 12.44
N ILE A 255 5.28 6.48 12.57
CA ILE A 255 4.17 5.56 12.80
C ILE A 255 4.31 4.98 14.21
N ILE A 256 3.23 5.12 14.98
CA ILE A 256 3.13 4.54 16.31
C ILE A 256 1.89 3.64 16.41
N GLY A 257 1.98 2.58 17.19
CA GLY A 257 0.84 1.76 17.59
C GLY A 257 0.42 2.11 19.01
N VAL A 258 -0.86 2.30 19.25
CA VAL A 258 -1.41 2.50 20.60
C VAL A 258 -2.42 1.41 20.93
N PHE A 259 -2.54 1.08 22.21
CA PHE A 259 -3.56 0.16 22.65
C PHE A 259 -4.96 0.70 22.30
N ASP A 260 -5.77 -0.15 21.67
CA ASP A 260 -7.13 0.18 21.28
C ASP A 260 -8.14 -0.62 22.10
N PRO A 261 -8.90 0.01 23.00
CA PRO A 261 -9.97 -0.66 23.72
C PRO A 261 -11.21 -0.97 22.85
N GLY A 262 -11.11 -0.79 21.53
CA GLY A 262 -12.20 -1.01 20.57
C GLY A 262 -12.95 0.27 20.21
N ILE A 263 -12.30 1.42 20.35
CA ILE A 263 -12.90 2.75 20.08
C ILE A 263 -12.45 3.35 18.76
N PHE A 264 -11.32 2.88 18.21
CA PHE A 264 -10.79 3.43 16.96
C PHE A 264 -11.33 2.72 15.72
N SER A 265 -11.44 3.51 14.67
CA SER A 265 -11.69 3.07 13.30
C SER A 265 -10.59 3.58 12.37
N ILE A 266 -10.38 2.89 11.23
CA ILE A 266 -9.49 3.39 10.18
C ILE A 266 -10.06 4.72 9.68
N GLY A 267 -9.20 5.72 9.50
CA GLY A 267 -9.60 7.08 9.12
C GLY A 267 -9.77 8.04 10.31
N ASP A 268 -9.81 7.55 11.55
CA ASP A 268 -9.99 8.41 12.72
C ASP A 268 -8.86 9.41 12.88
N THR A 269 -9.24 10.66 13.21
CA THR A 269 -8.33 11.77 13.46
C THR A 269 -8.18 12.00 14.97
N LEU A 270 -6.95 12.17 15.40
CA LEU A 270 -6.56 12.50 16.77
C LEU A 270 -5.79 13.80 16.77
N THR A 271 -6.15 14.74 17.63
CA THR A 271 -5.49 16.05 17.67
C THR A 271 -5.48 16.70 19.04
N THR A 272 -4.49 17.55 19.29
CA THR A 272 -4.47 18.49 20.44
C THR A 272 -4.98 19.88 20.05
N ALA A 273 -5.13 20.15 18.76
CA ALA A 273 -5.72 21.39 18.25
C ALA A 273 -7.26 21.39 18.35
N LYS A 274 -7.90 22.42 17.78
CA LYS A 274 -9.36 22.39 17.56
C LYS A 274 -9.71 21.20 16.67
N PRO A 275 -10.84 20.53 16.92
CA PRO A 275 -11.25 19.38 16.13
C PRO A 275 -11.33 19.70 14.63
N PHE A 276 -10.74 18.82 13.82
CA PHE A 276 -10.82 18.79 12.36
C PHE A 276 -10.70 17.32 11.91
N GLN A 277 -11.02 17.02 10.65
CA GLN A 277 -10.93 15.68 10.10
C GLN A 277 -9.95 15.66 8.92
N PHE A 278 -9.02 14.71 8.93
CA PHE A 278 -8.23 14.40 7.74
C PHE A 278 -9.09 13.79 6.66
N GLU A 279 -8.77 14.07 5.40
CA GLU A 279 -9.37 13.33 4.29
C GLU A 279 -9.13 11.82 4.46
N GLY A 280 -10.18 11.02 4.25
CA GLY A 280 -10.17 9.58 4.42
C GLY A 280 -9.14 8.87 3.56
N ILE A 281 -8.85 7.61 3.90
CA ILE A 281 -8.01 6.73 3.10
C ILE A 281 -8.88 6.13 1.99
N PRO A 282 -8.45 6.15 0.70
CA PRO A 282 -9.21 5.50 -0.36
C PRO A 282 -9.37 4.01 -0.05
N THR A 283 -10.62 3.55 -0.09
CA THR A 283 -10.92 2.13 0.05
C THR A 283 -10.79 1.47 -1.33
N PHE A 284 -9.92 0.46 -1.45
CA PHE A 284 -9.80 -0.30 -2.68
C PHE A 284 -11.09 -1.05 -2.99
N ALA A 285 -11.53 -0.95 -4.23
CA ALA A 285 -12.66 -1.71 -4.70
C ALA A 285 -12.35 -3.22 -4.60
N PRO A 286 -13.21 -4.03 -3.96
CA PRO A 286 -13.09 -5.48 -4.02
C PRO A 286 -13.27 -5.99 -5.45
N GLU A 287 -12.58 -7.08 -5.78
CA GLU A 287 -12.65 -7.75 -7.08
C GLU A 287 -13.25 -9.15 -6.99
N HIS A 288 -13.32 -9.69 -5.79
CA HIS A 288 -13.90 -11.00 -5.54
C HIS A 288 -14.97 -10.91 -4.46
N PHE A 289 -16.08 -11.57 -4.70
CA PHE A 289 -17.23 -11.52 -3.81
C PHE A 289 -17.69 -12.93 -3.45
N ALA A 290 -18.07 -13.11 -2.20
CA ALA A 290 -18.68 -14.34 -1.72
C ALA A 290 -19.84 -14.04 -0.77
N ARG A 291 -20.86 -14.89 -0.81
CA ARG A 291 -21.88 -14.95 0.21
C ARG A 291 -21.38 -15.80 1.36
N VAL A 292 -21.39 -15.25 2.56
CA VAL A 292 -20.85 -15.90 3.75
C VAL A 292 -21.94 -16.06 4.80
N ARG A 293 -22.07 -17.28 5.34
CA ARG A 293 -23.04 -17.60 6.39
C ARG A 293 -22.41 -18.56 7.39
N GLN A 294 -22.85 -18.46 8.65
CA GLN A 294 -22.48 -19.44 9.66
C GLN A 294 -23.20 -20.77 9.42
N VAL A 295 -22.52 -21.89 9.71
CA VAL A 295 -23.11 -23.24 9.63
C VAL A 295 -24.08 -23.44 10.79
N ASP A 296 -23.66 -23.07 12.01
CA ASP A 296 -24.47 -23.15 13.22
C ASP A 296 -25.19 -21.81 13.47
N THR A 297 -26.52 -21.83 13.38
CA THR A 297 -27.35 -20.64 13.59
C THR A 297 -27.27 -20.09 15.03
N MET A 298 -26.95 -20.92 16.02
CA MET A 298 -26.78 -20.48 17.40
C MET A 298 -25.54 -19.61 17.60
N LYS A 299 -24.59 -19.69 16.70
CA LYS A 299 -23.33 -18.89 16.71
C LYS A 299 -23.45 -17.54 16.00
N ARG A 300 -24.65 -17.10 15.63
CA ARG A 300 -24.89 -15.84 14.91
C ARG A 300 -24.22 -14.62 15.56
N LYS A 301 -24.29 -14.51 16.90
CA LYS A 301 -23.69 -13.39 17.63
C LYS A 301 -22.15 -13.37 17.49
N GLN A 302 -21.51 -14.53 17.61
CA GLN A 302 -20.06 -14.69 17.43
C GLN A 302 -19.67 -14.42 15.98
N PHE A 303 -20.46 -14.92 15.02
CA PHE A 303 -20.27 -14.69 13.60
C PHE A 303 -20.26 -13.19 13.28
N MET A 304 -21.32 -12.47 13.65
CA MET A 304 -21.41 -11.02 13.38
C MET A 304 -20.30 -10.24 14.06
N LYS A 305 -19.94 -10.60 15.31
CA LYS A 305 -18.83 -9.97 16.00
C LYS A 305 -17.50 -10.19 15.28
N GLY A 306 -17.22 -11.43 14.86
CA GLY A 306 -15.99 -11.77 14.12
C GLY A 306 -15.92 -11.04 12.78
N MET A 307 -17.01 -11.06 12.01
CA MET A 307 -17.13 -10.37 10.74
C MET A 307 -16.83 -8.87 10.88
N GLN A 308 -17.49 -8.20 11.83
CA GLN A 308 -17.31 -6.76 12.07
C GLN A 308 -15.87 -6.43 12.49
N GLN A 309 -15.26 -7.22 13.38
CA GLN A 309 -13.88 -6.98 13.82
C GLN A 309 -12.89 -7.16 12.68
N ILE A 310 -13.03 -8.21 11.87
CA ILE A 310 -12.14 -8.46 10.71
C ILE A 310 -12.31 -7.37 9.63
N ALA A 311 -13.54 -6.87 9.44
CA ALA A 311 -13.81 -5.75 8.54
C ALA A 311 -13.20 -4.43 9.06
N GLN A 312 -13.28 -4.15 10.36
CA GLN A 312 -12.66 -2.98 10.97
C GLN A 312 -11.14 -2.96 10.85
N GLU A 313 -10.51 -4.12 10.70
CA GLU A 313 -9.09 -4.25 10.41
C GLU A 313 -8.74 -4.02 8.92
N GLY A 314 -9.74 -3.81 8.06
CA GLY A 314 -9.56 -3.60 6.63
C GLY A 314 -9.25 -4.87 5.84
N ALA A 315 -9.34 -6.07 6.46
CA ALA A 315 -9.04 -7.33 5.78
C ALA A 315 -10.13 -7.76 4.79
N ILE A 316 -11.36 -7.37 5.04
CA ILE A 316 -12.53 -7.64 4.20
C ILE A 316 -13.45 -6.43 4.18
N GLN A 317 -14.32 -6.35 3.18
CA GLN A 317 -15.45 -5.42 3.16
C GLN A 317 -16.76 -6.20 3.26
N ILE A 318 -17.71 -5.66 4.00
CA ILE A 318 -18.99 -6.30 4.27
C ILE A 318 -20.11 -5.50 3.62
N PHE A 319 -20.96 -6.20 2.90
CA PHE A 319 -22.12 -5.64 2.22
C PHE A 319 -23.38 -6.46 2.55
N GLN A 320 -24.51 -5.81 2.40
CA GLN A 320 -25.82 -6.43 2.52
C GLN A 320 -26.57 -6.23 1.22
N GLU A 321 -27.43 -7.16 0.87
CA GLU A 321 -28.37 -6.97 -0.23
C GLU A 321 -29.36 -5.84 0.13
N TYR A 322 -29.59 -4.93 -0.80
CA TYR A 322 -30.47 -3.78 -0.58
C TYR A 322 -31.90 -4.23 -0.25
N ASN A 323 -32.50 -3.64 0.77
CA ASN A 323 -33.83 -3.99 1.30
C ASN A 323 -33.99 -5.44 1.82
N MET A 324 -32.91 -6.19 2.01
CA MET A 324 -32.94 -7.49 2.66
C MET A 324 -32.28 -7.43 4.04
N GLY A 325 -32.78 -8.23 4.98
CA GLY A 325 -32.20 -8.29 6.34
C GLY A 325 -30.80 -8.90 6.33
N MET A 326 -30.07 -8.77 7.48
CA MET A 326 -28.71 -9.30 7.67
C MET A 326 -28.64 -10.85 7.75
N GLU A 327 -29.51 -11.57 7.08
CA GLU A 327 -29.50 -13.03 7.15
C GLU A 327 -28.33 -13.61 6.37
N GLU A 328 -27.95 -12.96 5.27
CA GLU A 328 -26.82 -13.32 4.44
C GLU A 328 -25.90 -12.12 4.24
N VAL A 329 -24.61 -12.33 4.47
CA VAL A 329 -23.59 -11.30 4.34
C VAL A 329 -22.81 -11.51 3.06
N ILE A 330 -22.70 -10.46 2.26
CA ILE A 330 -21.79 -10.43 1.10
C ILE A 330 -20.45 -9.88 1.56
N VAL A 331 -19.39 -10.64 1.31
CA VAL A 331 -18.02 -10.23 1.59
C VAL A 331 -17.31 -9.93 0.29
N GLY A 332 -16.69 -8.76 0.23
CA GLY A 332 -15.81 -8.36 -0.85
C GLY A 332 -14.35 -8.33 -0.40
N VAL A 333 -13.46 -8.83 -1.26
CA VAL A 333 -12.01 -8.86 -1.03
C VAL A 333 -11.25 -8.46 -2.29
N VAL A 334 -10.04 -7.92 -2.11
CA VAL A 334 -9.17 -7.55 -3.23
C VAL A 334 -8.48 -8.79 -3.83
N GLY A 335 -8.15 -9.78 -3.01
CA GLY A 335 -7.50 -11.01 -3.42
C GLY A 335 -8.13 -12.24 -2.77
N VAL A 336 -8.23 -13.34 -3.52
CA VAL A 336 -8.92 -14.58 -3.10
C VAL A 336 -8.38 -15.18 -1.81
N LEU A 337 -7.08 -15.03 -1.52
CA LEU A 337 -6.47 -15.52 -0.28
C LEU A 337 -7.06 -14.89 0.99
N GLN A 338 -7.66 -13.71 0.88
CA GLN A 338 -8.33 -13.08 2.02
C GLN A 338 -9.57 -13.88 2.48
N PHE A 339 -10.20 -14.65 1.60
CA PHE A 339 -11.27 -15.57 1.99
C PHE A 339 -10.76 -16.72 2.87
N ASP A 340 -9.57 -17.26 2.57
CA ASP A 340 -8.96 -18.29 3.40
C ASP A 340 -8.59 -17.75 4.78
N VAL A 341 -8.05 -16.53 4.83
CA VAL A 341 -7.76 -15.81 6.08
C VAL A 341 -9.04 -15.59 6.88
N LEU A 342 -10.12 -15.12 6.24
CA LEU A 342 -11.42 -14.93 6.89
C LEU A 342 -11.93 -16.23 7.51
N LYS A 343 -11.92 -17.32 6.74
CA LYS A 343 -12.35 -18.63 7.21
C LYS A 343 -11.53 -19.10 8.41
N TYR A 344 -10.21 -19.08 8.27
CA TYR A 344 -9.28 -19.47 9.32
C TYR A 344 -9.51 -18.67 10.61
N ARG A 345 -9.67 -17.36 10.52
CA ARG A 345 -9.87 -16.48 11.68
C ARG A 345 -11.21 -16.73 12.36
N LEU A 346 -12.30 -16.86 11.60
CA LEU A 346 -13.63 -17.15 12.19
C LEU A 346 -13.65 -18.49 12.90
N GLU A 347 -13.02 -19.52 12.34
CA GLU A 347 -12.93 -20.84 12.96
C GLU A 347 -12.06 -20.83 14.23
N ASN A 348 -10.85 -20.21 14.16
CA ASN A 348 -9.85 -20.34 15.22
C ASN A 348 -9.91 -19.26 16.30
N GLU A 349 -10.42 -18.05 16.00
CA GLU A 349 -10.51 -16.93 16.95
C GLU A 349 -11.92 -16.78 17.53
N TYR A 350 -12.94 -17.07 16.72
CA TYR A 350 -14.35 -16.88 17.10
C TYR A 350 -15.11 -18.18 17.30
N ASN A 351 -14.49 -19.33 17.00
CA ASN A 351 -15.09 -20.66 17.04
C ASN A 351 -16.41 -20.76 16.22
N VAL A 352 -16.36 -20.18 15.01
CA VAL A 352 -17.48 -20.16 14.07
C VAL A 352 -17.09 -20.81 12.76
N GLU A 353 -17.75 -21.93 12.44
CA GLU A 353 -17.64 -22.55 11.12
C GLU A 353 -18.54 -21.82 10.14
N ILE A 354 -18.00 -21.53 8.94
CA ILE A 354 -18.71 -20.79 7.89
C ILE A 354 -18.80 -21.57 6.59
N ARG A 355 -19.84 -21.26 5.83
CA ARG A 355 -19.97 -21.63 4.44
C ARG A 355 -19.83 -20.40 3.57
N MET A 356 -19.05 -20.51 2.49
CA MET A 356 -18.83 -19.47 1.50
C MET A 356 -19.28 -19.96 0.13
N ASP A 357 -20.11 -19.17 -0.52
CA ASP A 357 -20.57 -19.41 -1.88
C ASP A 357 -20.09 -18.24 -2.75
N ASN A 358 -19.15 -18.47 -3.69
CA ASN A 358 -18.60 -17.44 -4.55
C ASN A 358 -19.68 -16.81 -5.43
N LEU A 359 -19.60 -15.51 -5.62
CA LEU A 359 -20.49 -14.74 -6.46
C LEU A 359 -19.79 -14.31 -7.75
N PRO A 360 -20.50 -14.21 -8.88
CA PRO A 360 -19.88 -13.96 -10.19
C PRO A 360 -19.59 -12.48 -10.45
N TYR A 361 -19.55 -11.64 -9.41
CA TYR A 361 -19.32 -10.21 -9.56
C TYR A 361 -17.81 -9.91 -9.50
N GLU A 362 -17.38 -9.00 -10.39
CA GLU A 362 -15.98 -8.55 -10.48
C GLU A 362 -15.83 -7.05 -10.28
N HIS A 363 -16.95 -6.29 -10.37
CA HIS A 363 -16.92 -4.84 -10.25
C HIS A 363 -17.90 -4.35 -9.20
N ILE A 364 -17.44 -3.42 -8.38
CA ILE A 364 -18.29 -2.65 -7.47
C ILE A 364 -18.24 -1.17 -7.85
N ARG A 365 -19.36 -0.47 -7.68
CA ARG A 365 -19.44 0.97 -7.91
C ARG A 365 -20.20 1.62 -6.76
N TRP A 366 -19.65 2.70 -6.26
CA TRP A 366 -20.29 3.59 -5.30
C TRP A 366 -21.16 4.59 -6.03
N ILE A 367 -22.33 4.86 -5.48
CA ILE A 367 -23.24 5.86 -6.01
C ILE A 367 -22.88 7.20 -5.33
N GLU A 368 -22.48 8.18 -6.13
CA GLU A 368 -22.07 9.51 -5.65
C GLU A 368 -23.25 10.48 -5.48
N ASN A 369 -24.42 10.12 -5.99
CA ASN A 369 -25.62 10.94 -5.84
C ASN A 369 -26.09 10.90 -4.38
N GLU A 370 -26.26 12.05 -3.74
CA GLU A 370 -26.72 12.15 -2.35
C GLU A 370 -28.15 11.65 -2.15
N GLU A 371 -29.02 11.94 -3.13
CA GLU A 371 -30.43 11.51 -3.14
C GLU A 371 -30.71 10.65 -4.37
N ILE A 372 -30.66 9.34 -4.20
CA ILE A 372 -31.04 8.39 -5.25
C ILE A 372 -32.09 7.42 -4.75
N ASP A 373 -33.15 7.27 -5.54
CA ASP A 373 -34.17 6.25 -5.32
C ASP A 373 -33.71 4.92 -5.93
N MET A 374 -33.14 4.06 -5.10
CA MET A 374 -32.64 2.76 -5.52
C MET A 374 -33.72 1.86 -6.11
N ASP A 375 -34.99 2.05 -5.75
CA ASP A 375 -36.10 1.23 -6.27
C ASP A 375 -36.41 1.60 -7.73
N LYS A 376 -36.23 2.86 -8.10
CA LYS A 376 -36.43 3.34 -9.47
C LYS A 376 -35.24 3.09 -10.41
N LEU A 377 -34.09 2.75 -9.87
CA LEU A 377 -32.89 2.52 -10.67
C LEU A 377 -33.08 1.31 -11.58
N VAL A 378 -32.94 1.53 -12.90
CA VAL A 378 -33.10 0.51 -13.93
C VAL A 378 -31.84 -0.31 -14.04
N GLY A 379 -31.91 -1.56 -13.59
CA GLY A 379 -30.78 -2.48 -13.59
C GLY A 379 -30.69 -3.38 -14.82
N THR A 380 -29.69 -4.26 -14.79
CA THR A 380 -29.53 -5.39 -15.71
C THR A 380 -29.59 -6.70 -14.91
N SER A 381 -29.73 -7.84 -15.59
CA SER A 381 -29.65 -9.17 -14.95
C SER A 381 -28.30 -9.44 -14.25
N ASP A 382 -27.25 -8.74 -14.71
CA ASP A 382 -25.86 -8.91 -14.29
C ASP A 382 -25.45 -7.89 -13.21
N MET A 383 -26.45 -7.20 -12.62
CA MET A 383 -26.26 -6.22 -11.56
C MET A 383 -26.97 -6.64 -10.28
N LYS A 384 -26.38 -6.31 -9.15
CA LYS A 384 -27.00 -6.45 -7.83
C LYS A 384 -26.92 -5.14 -7.05
N LYS A 385 -28.05 -4.74 -6.44
CA LYS A 385 -28.14 -3.61 -5.54
C LYS A 385 -27.74 -4.06 -4.13
N ILE A 386 -26.77 -3.41 -3.56
CA ILE A 386 -26.26 -3.69 -2.21
C ILE A 386 -26.11 -2.40 -1.40
N GLN A 387 -25.85 -2.55 -0.12
CA GLN A 387 -25.47 -1.45 0.78
C GLN A 387 -24.34 -1.87 1.69
N ASP A 388 -23.52 -0.92 2.11
CA ASP A 388 -22.48 -1.17 3.10
C ASP A 388 -23.05 -1.14 4.54
N LEU A 389 -22.17 -1.33 5.53
CA LEU A 389 -22.58 -1.31 6.95
C LEU A 389 -23.06 0.07 7.44
N LYS A 390 -22.76 1.16 6.70
CA LYS A 390 -23.22 2.53 6.97
C LYS A 390 -24.56 2.82 6.26
N GLY A 391 -25.08 1.86 5.49
CA GLY A 391 -26.32 2.01 4.71
C GLY A 391 -26.14 2.75 3.38
N ARG A 392 -24.91 3.01 2.94
CA ARG A 392 -24.66 3.67 1.66
C ARG A 392 -24.96 2.70 0.51
N PRO A 393 -25.69 3.14 -0.52
CA PRO A 393 -26.06 2.28 -1.65
C PRO A 393 -24.88 2.07 -2.60
N LEU A 394 -24.75 0.85 -3.11
CA LEU A 394 -23.74 0.45 -4.07
C LEU A 394 -24.31 -0.54 -5.09
N LEU A 395 -23.59 -0.70 -6.18
CA LEU A 395 -23.94 -1.65 -7.23
C LEU A 395 -22.80 -2.64 -7.47
N LEU A 396 -23.14 -3.92 -7.56
CA LEU A 396 -22.25 -4.98 -8.03
C LEU A 396 -22.56 -5.32 -9.48
N PHE A 397 -21.53 -5.61 -10.26
CA PHE A 397 -21.65 -5.98 -11.67
C PHE A 397 -20.75 -7.18 -11.99
N VAL A 398 -21.25 -8.04 -12.88
CA VAL A 398 -20.50 -9.21 -13.36
C VAL A 398 -19.36 -8.78 -14.30
N ASN A 399 -19.55 -7.70 -15.07
CA ASN A 399 -18.56 -7.22 -16.04
C ASN A 399 -18.66 -5.70 -16.25
N ALA A 400 -17.62 -5.12 -16.84
CA ALA A 400 -17.53 -3.68 -17.10
C ALA A 400 -18.59 -3.16 -18.09
N TRP A 401 -19.06 -3.99 -19.04
CA TRP A 401 -20.09 -3.61 -20.02
C TRP A 401 -21.43 -3.31 -19.32
N SER A 402 -21.78 -4.10 -18.30
CA SER A 402 -23.00 -3.90 -17.51
C SER A 402 -22.99 -2.56 -16.76
N VAL A 403 -21.81 -2.04 -16.39
CA VAL A 403 -21.66 -0.71 -15.78
C VAL A 403 -22.12 0.37 -16.77
N GLY A 404 -21.61 0.32 -18.01
CA GLY A 404 -21.99 1.26 -19.09
C GLY A 404 -23.49 1.22 -19.37
N MET A 405 -24.07 0.03 -19.50
CA MET A 405 -25.51 -0.11 -19.74
C MET A 405 -26.38 0.50 -18.62
N VAL A 406 -25.96 0.40 -17.38
CA VAL A 406 -26.73 0.98 -16.26
C VAL A 406 -26.61 2.49 -16.27
N LEU A 407 -25.45 3.06 -16.59
CA LEU A 407 -25.27 4.50 -16.77
C LEU A 407 -26.16 5.04 -17.91
N ASP A 408 -26.20 4.36 -19.06
CA ASP A 408 -27.00 4.76 -20.21
C ASP A 408 -28.54 4.74 -19.95
N ARG A 409 -28.98 3.85 -19.04
CA ARG A 409 -30.39 3.69 -18.68
C ARG A 409 -30.86 4.59 -17.54
N ASN A 410 -29.94 5.22 -16.83
CA ASN A 410 -30.23 6.05 -15.64
C ASN A 410 -29.57 7.42 -15.81
N GLU A 411 -30.28 8.33 -16.49
CA GLU A 411 -29.77 9.69 -16.70
C GLU A 411 -29.47 10.38 -15.36
N GLY A 412 -28.28 10.97 -15.24
CA GLY A 412 -27.85 11.66 -14.03
C GLY A 412 -27.24 10.75 -12.95
N LEU A 413 -27.18 9.42 -13.14
CA LEU A 413 -26.48 8.52 -12.22
C LEU A 413 -24.97 8.72 -12.33
N VAL A 414 -24.32 8.96 -11.18
CA VAL A 414 -22.86 9.11 -11.07
C VAL A 414 -22.30 7.95 -10.26
N LEU A 415 -21.41 7.18 -10.88
CA LEU A 415 -20.76 6.02 -10.26
C LEU A 415 -19.26 6.25 -10.10
N SER A 416 -18.71 5.89 -8.95
CA SER A 416 -17.28 5.94 -8.64
C SER A 416 -16.68 4.53 -8.46
N GLU A 417 -15.41 4.37 -8.82
CA GLU A 417 -14.63 3.16 -8.53
C GLU A 417 -14.06 3.16 -7.11
N PHE A 418 -14.10 4.28 -6.43
CA PHE A 418 -13.55 4.45 -5.09
C PHE A 418 -14.63 4.89 -4.12
N GLY A 419 -14.73 4.22 -2.97
CA GLY A 419 -15.57 4.70 -1.88
C GLY A 419 -14.92 5.93 -1.23
N ARG A 420 -15.71 6.96 -0.99
CA ARG A 420 -15.36 8.03 -0.06
C ARG A 420 -15.81 7.61 1.33
N GLU A 421 -14.92 7.65 2.31
CA GLU A 421 -15.29 7.42 3.71
C GLU A 421 -16.04 8.59 4.34
#